data_f462c1d8592d7a16228deea47c22052e
#
_entry.id   f462c1d8592d7a16228deea47c22052e
#
_cell.length_a   1.000
_cell.length_b   1.000
_cell.length_c   1.000
_cell.angle_alpha   90.00
_cell.angle_beta   90.00
_cell.angle_gamma   90.00
#
_symmetry.space_group_name_H-M   'P 1'
#
loop_
_entity.id
_entity.type
_entity.pdbx_description
1 polymer ?
#
loop_
_entity_poly.entity_id
_entity_poly.type
_entity_poly.pdbx_seq_one_letter_code
_entity_poly.pdbx_strand_id
1 'polypeptide(L)'
;MHTMKMTSKACLLGLLLPILAQGQEAGLLRMNHDTAVSGTETALFGGVEEGKFRPTYAGTFQWNAGAEAKTVRHGRKTSWTGSISLQQMMGYNMGSSMLLDPGYFPVDILDASEGMKSRETGKLEGSFLTDLGYEWAAGLKASATVDYMMKQRDIKHSSFGVDAMLEPTVTYVMDDDMGLVSSYHARVRWEWLRITQREDGAQPFLDMGMRIGAYENIGDFPILEIVHGFNELLYMPELTAEFGLSWKHGWAGRLDLSRFRFPGSTLRAGFGQTFQADKVDHVYHIAYRLDRDQLREPGEGQGFNSLYGRLQRNLDLKYEIRFLRGVVKRVGVDLAGNLWKEQGLMPLQPDAAQWYDGMATLLSSFSFGPVDLDLNVLAAQGWWKDRGWIENVPVPGRMMSDWLQNMDYRTAPRIGVNGTITFRIPGVKGLYTQLDGSWLYALWVVYAGGQNRETGMLKIGYKF
;
A
#
# COMPACT_ATOMS: atom_id res chain seq x y z
N MET A 1 -0.88 -4.70 -11.90
CA MET A 1 -2.15 -5.41 -11.72
C MET A 1 -2.45 -5.64 -10.23
N HIS A 2 -2.46 -4.57 -9.40
CA HIS A 2 -2.63 -4.68 -7.95
C HIS A 2 -3.36 -3.48 -7.33
N THR A 3 -4.24 -2.81 -8.08
CA THR A 3 -4.91 -1.60 -7.60
C THR A 3 -6.10 -1.86 -6.68
N MET A 4 -6.62 -3.08 -6.60
CA MET A 4 -7.81 -3.37 -5.81
C MET A 4 -7.58 -4.05 -4.46
N LYS A 5 -6.35 -4.46 -4.18
CA LYS A 5 -6.01 -5.05 -2.87
C LYS A 5 -5.69 -4.02 -1.79
N MET A 6 -5.83 -2.71 -2.08
CA MET A 6 -5.39 -1.66 -1.15
C MET A 6 -6.32 -1.43 0.05
N THR A 7 -7.59 -1.75 -0.03
CA THR A 7 -8.52 -1.38 1.05
C THR A 7 -8.55 -2.34 2.24
N SER A 8 -8.28 -3.63 2.06
CA SER A 8 -8.22 -4.57 3.20
C SER A 8 -6.81 -4.97 3.60
N LYS A 9 -5.83 -4.79 2.70
CA LYS A 9 -4.43 -5.11 2.93
C LYS A 9 -3.56 -3.87 3.20
N ALA A 10 -4.14 -2.67 3.20
CA ALA A 10 -3.41 -1.41 3.29
C ALA A 10 -2.55 -1.27 4.56
N CYS A 11 -2.84 -1.99 5.62
CA CYS A 11 -1.98 -2.00 6.81
C CYS A 11 -0.89 -3.09 6.79
N LEU A 12 -1.04 -4.18 6.02
CA LEU A 12 -0.05 -5.25 5.95
C LEU A 12 0.68 -5.32 4.60
N LEU A 13 0.06 -4.88 3.52
CA LEU A 13 0.59 -4.97 2.15
C LEU A 13 1.11 -3.64 1.58
N GLY A 14 0.92 -2.52 2.27
CA GLY A 14 1.59 -1.26 1.92
C GLY A 14 3.11 -1.34 1.89
N LEU A 15 3.68 -2.48 2.29
CA LEU A 15 5.09 -2.74 2.45
C LEU A 15 5.71 -3.57 1.32
N LEU A 16 4.92 -4.37 0.61
CA LEU A 16 5.41 -5.23 -0.47
C LEU A 16 5.33 -4.57 -1.87
N LEU A 17 4.49 -3.56 -2.04
CA LEU A 17 4.23 -2.92 -3.33
C LEU A 17 5.42 -2.17 -3.96
N PRO A 18 6.30 -1.48 -3.19
CA PRO A 18 7.44 -0.81 -3.81
C PRO A 18 8.48 -1.76 -4.40
N ILE A 19 8.66 -2.92 -3.79
CA ILE A 19 9.66 -3.91 -4.21
C ILE A 19 9.23 -4.59 -5.53
N LEU A 20 7.93 -4.86 -5.69
CA LEU A 20 7.39 -5.41 -6.93
C LEU A 20 7.40 -4.40 -8.08
N ALA A 21 7.30 -3.09 -7.78
CA ALA A 21 7.41 -2.05 -8.80
C ALA A 21 8.84 -1.93 -9.34
N GLN A 22 9.86 -2.08 -8.52
CA GLN A 22 11.26 -2.05 -8.94
C GLN A 22 11.65 -3.28 -9.77
N GLY A 23 11.12 -4.46 -9.42
CA GLY A 23 11.27 -5.66 -10.26
C GLY A 23 10.63 -5.51 -11.66
N GLN A 24 9.64 -4.62 -11.83
CA GLN A 24 9.09 -4.28 -13.14
C GLN A 24 10.01 -3.39 -13.97
N GLU A 25 10.83 -2.54 -13.34
CA GLU A 25 11.81 -1.69 -14.04
C GLU A 25 13.01 -2.50 -14.52
N ALA A 26 13.53 -3.41 -13.71
CA ALA A 26 14.51 -4.40 -14.16
C ALA A 26 13.95 -5.28 -15.29
N GLY A 27 12.66 -5.61 -15.24
CA GLY A 27 11.92 -6.25 -16.32
C GLY A 27 11.87 -5.41 -17.60
N LEU A 28 11.64 -4.09 -17.51
CA LEU A 28 11.65 -3.18 -18.68
C LEU A 28 13.02 -3.10 -19.33
N LEU A 29 14.09 -3.13 -18.55
CA LEU A 29 15.47 -3.14 -19.07
C LEU A 29 15.83 -4.47 -19.73
N ARG A 30 15.47 -5.61 -19.11
CA ARG A 30 15.59 -6.93 -19.72
C ARG A 30 14.71 -7.09 -20.97
N MET A 31 13.55 -6.44 -20.99
CA MET A 31 12.61 -6.48 -22.11
C MET A 31 13.12 -5.74 -23.36
N ASN A 32 14.14 -4.91 -23.30
CA ASN A 32 14.74 -4.31 -24.49
C ASN A 32 15.54 -5.32 -25.32
N HIS A 33 15.98 -6.44 -24.75
CA HIS A 33 16.74 -7.48 -25.46
C HIS A 33 15.91 -8.72 -25.82
N ASP A 34 14.84 -9.03 -25.12
CA ASP A 34 14.00 -10.19 -25.41
C ASP A 34 12.57 -9.80 -25.78
N THR A 35 12.17 -10.09 -27.02
CA THR A 35 10.82 -10.35 -27.60
C THR A 35 9.60 -10.00 -26.71
N ALA A 36 9.66 -8.94 -25.92
CA ALA A 36 8.52 -8.50 -25.16
C ALA A 36 7.41 -8.02 -26.09
N VAL A 37 6.29 -8.66 -26.02
CA VAL A 37 5.14 -8.42 -26.88
C VAL A 37 4.55 -7.05 -26.52
N SER A 38 4.66 -6.10 -27.47
CA SER A 38 3.86 -4.87 -27.40
C SER A 38 2.39 -5.25 -27.36
N GLY A 39 1.62 -4.64 -26.49
CA GLY A 39 0.20 -4.96 -26.39
C GLY A 39 -0.55 -3.94 -25.56
N THR A 40 -1.86 -3.98 -25.69
CA THR A 40 -2.80 -3.21 -24.87
C THR A 40 -3.76 -4.18 -24.20
N GLU A 41 -4.04 -3.95 -22.95
CA GLU A 41 -5.00 -4.70 -22.16
C GLU A 41 -6.05 -3.73 -21.61
N THR A 42 -7.32 -4.11 -21.73
CA THR A 42 -8.44 -3.38 -21.11
C THR A 42 -9.25 -4.35 -20.27
N ALA A 43 -9.77 -3.88 -19.14
CA ALA A 43 -10.61 -4.72 -18.30
C ALA A 43 -11.66 -3.90 -17.55
N LEU A 44 -12.79 -4.55 -17.30
CA LEU A 44 -13.81 -4.15 -16.34
C LEU A 44 -13.74 -5.08 -15.14
N PHE A 45 -13.96 -4.55 -13.95
CA PHE A 45 -13.97 -5.34 -12.73
C PHE A 45 -15.03 -4.88 -11.76
N GLY A 46 -15.49 -5.82 -10.94
CA GLY A 46 -16.39 -5.54 -9.83
C GLY A 46 -16.17 -6.55 -8.71
N GLY A 47 -16.35 -6.13 -7.48
CA GLY A 47 -16.11 -6.98 -6.32
C GLY A 47 -16.86 -6.56 -5.08
N VAL A 48 -16.91 -7.47 -4.14
CA VAL A 48 -17.51 -7.30 -2.82
C VAL A 48 -16.53 -7.73 -1.75
N GLU A 49 -16.64 -7.11 -0.61
CA GLU A 49 -15.88 -7.46 0.59
C GLU A 49 -16.82 -7.36 1.79
N GLU A 50 -16.84 -8.39 2.62
CA GLU A 50 -17.66 -8.42 3.82
C GLU A 50 -16.95 -9.07 5.00
N GLY A 51 -17.42 -8.81 6.20
CA GLY A 51 -16.92 -9.41 7.43
C GLY A 51 -16.75 -8.42 8.57
N LYS A 52 -16.71 -8.97 9.77
CA LYS A 52 -16.58 -8.21 11.02
C LYS A 52 -15.15 -8.16 11.55
N PHE A 53 -14.27 -9.05 11.10
CA PHE A 53 -12.84 -8.96 11.40
C PHE A 53 -12.19 -7.93 10.47
N ARG A 54 -12.21 -6.68 10.89
CA ARG A 54 -11.80 -5.52 10.09
C ARG A 54 -11.27 -4.39 10.96
N PRO A 55 -10.45 -3.49 10.43
CA PRO A 55 -10.21 -2.20 11.07
C PRO A 55 -11.49 -1.34 10.96
N THR A 56 -11.67 -0.43 11.89
CA THR A 56 -12.89 0.39 11.98
C THR A 56 -13.14 1.30 10.79
N TYR A 57 -12.07 1.71 10.10
CA TYR A 57 -12.16 2.51 8.88
C TYR A 57 -12.58 1.72 7.63
N ALA A 58 -12.55 0.40 7.67
CA ALA A 58 -13.11 -0.45 6.61
C ALA A 58 -14.57 -0.80 6.89
N GLY A 59 -15.36 -1.00 5.86
CA GLY A 59 -16.78 -1.36 5.99
C GLY A 59 -17.01 -2.79 6.48
N THR A 60 -18.15 -3.05 7.11
CA THR A 60 -18.62 -4.44 7.33
C THR A 60 -19.02 -5.10 6.04
N PHE A 61 -19.47 -4.31 5.10
CA PHE A 61 -19.72 -4.67 3.71
C PHE A 61 -19.29 -3.52 2.82
N GLN A 62 -18.59 -3.82 1.75
CA GLN A 62 -18.25 -2.86 0.73
C GLN A 62 -18.27 -3.49 -0.66
N TRP A 63 -18.69 -2.73 -1.65
CA TRP A 63 -18.55 -3.09 -3.04
C TRP A 63 -17.68 -2.08 -3.77
N ASN A 64 -17.11 -2.53 -4.86
CA ASN A 64 -16.33 -1.71 -5.76
C ASN A 64 -16.56 -2.12 -7.20
N ALA A 65 -16.43 -1.19 -8.12
CA ALA A 65 -16.47 -1.43 -9.54
C ALA A 65 -15.53 -0.47 -10.25
N GLY A 66 -15.01 -0.87 -11.39
CA GLY A 66 -14.10 0.00 -12.13
C GLY A 66 -13.70 -0.54 -13.49
N ALA A 67 -12.87 0.25 -14.15
CA ALA A 67 -12.27 -0.05 -15.44
C ALA A 67 -10.78 0.28 -15.41
N GLU A 68 -10.00 -0.49 -16.13
CA GLU A 68 -8.58 -0.23 -16.32
C GLU A 68 -8.14 -0.49 -17.75
N ALA A 69 -7.15 0.27 -18.20
CA ALA A 69 -6.44 0.02 -19.43
C ALA A 69 -4.94 0.13 -19.18
N LYS A 70 -4.18 -0.77 -19.79
CA LYS A 70 -2.72 -0.80 -19.72
C LYS A 70 -2.17 -1.03 -21.10
N THR A 71 -1.10 -0.32 -21.45
CA THR A 71 -0.40 -0.50 -22.72
C THR A 71 1.08 -0.60 -22.49
N VAL A 72 1.74 -1.44 -23.29
CA VAL A 72 3.19 -1.61 -23.34
C VAL A 72 3.60 -1.55 -24.79
N ARG A 73 4.60 -0.74 -25.12
CA ARG A 73 5.16 -0.61 -26.46
C ARG A 73 6.68 -0.67 -26.41
N HIS A 74 7.23 -1.49 -27.25
CA HIS A 74 8.68 -1.62 -27.45
C HIS A 74 9.04 -1.21 -28.85
N GLY A 75 9.92 -0.24 -28.97
CA GLY A 75 10.57 0.16 -30.21
C GLY A 75 12.05 -0.22 -30.20
N ARG A 76 12.78 0.07 -31.29
CA ARG A 76 14.20 -0.28 -31.40
C ARG A 76 15.09 0.39 -30.33
N LYS A 77 14.77 1.63 -29.95
CA LYS A 77 15.54 2.42 -28.99
C LYS A 77 14.71 2.92 -27.82
N THR A 78 13.39 2.73 -27.87
CA THR A 78 12.49 3.29 -26.88
C THR A 78 11.47 2.28 -26.43
N SER A 79 11.18 2.25 -25.17
CA SER A 79 10.07 1.49 -24.59
C SER A 79 9.21 2.42 -23.74
N TRP A 80 7.91 2.23 -23.77
CA TRP A 80 7.02 2.97 -22.91
C TRP A 80 5.86 2.10 -22.41
N THR A 81 5.40 2.43 -21.22
CA THR A 81 4.20 1.83 -20.63
C THR A 81 3.26 2.94 -20.22
N GLY A 82 1.98 2.65 -20.23
CA GLY A 82 0.97 3.54 -19.69
C GLY A 82 -0.18 2.73 -19.11
N SER A 83 -0.76 3.22 -18.04
CA SER A 83 -1.97 2.64 -17.47
C SER A 83 -2.89 3.73 -16.94
N ILE A 84 -4.17 3.49 -17.06
CA ILE A 84 -5.24 4.28 -16.47
C ILE A 84 -6.20 3.35 -15.74
N SER A 85 -6.65 3.72 -14.57
CA SER A 85 -7.71 3.01 -13.86
C SER A 85 -8.68 3.99 -13.22
N LEU A 86 -9.95 3.64 -13.25
CA LEU A 86 -11.03 4.36 -12.59
C LEU A 86 -11.78 3.36 -11.71
N GLN A 87 -12.04 3.73 -10.48
CA GLN A 87 -12.71 2.88 -9.51
C GLN A 87 -13.67 3.67 -8.66
N GLN A 88 -14.82 3.09 -8.40
CA GLN A 88 -15.79 3.54 -7.40
C GLN A 88 -15.93 2.48 -6.32
N MET A 89 -15.97 2.90 -5.07
CA MET A 89 -16.21 2.06 -3.89
C MET A 89 -17.32 2.67 -3.04
N MET A 90 -18.12 1.82 -2.44
CA MET A 90 -19.08 2.19 -1.41
C MET A 90 -19.00 1.17 -0.28
N GLY A 91 -18.82 1.67 0.94
CA GLY A 91 -18.72 0.85 2.14
C GLY A 91 -19.71 1.28 3.20
N TYR A 92 -20.19 0.29 3.97
CA TYR A 92 -21.18 0.44 5.03
C TYR A 92 -20.53 0.22 6.39
N ASN A 93 -20.99 0.95 7.41
CA ASN A 93 -20.46 0.91 8.77
C ASN A 93 -18.95 1.24 8.82
N MET A 94 -18.53 2.21 8.05
CA MET A 94 -17.16 2.75 8.07
C MET A 94 -17.07 3.88 9.11
N GLY A 95 -16.12 3.76 10.01
CA GLY A 95 -15.87 4.74 11.09
C GLY A 95 -14.45 5.26 11.10
N SER A 96 -14.02 5.75 12.24
CA SER A 96 -12.68 6.26 12.56
C SER A 96 -12.22 7.38 11.63
N SER A 97 -11.16 7.17 10.88
CA SER A 97 -10.52 8.21 10.07
C SER A 97 -11.45 8.86 9.05
N MET A 98 -11.36 10.19 8.95
CA MET A 98 -11.97 10.98 7.89
C MET A 98 -11.02 11.18 6.70
N LEU A 99 -9.75 10.79 6.82
CA LEU A 99 -8.76 10.89 5.76
C LEU A 99 -8.88 9.73 4.76
N LEU A 100 -8.35 9.95 3.57
CA LEU A 100 -8.36 8.97 2.47
C LEU A 100 -7.62 7.68 2.81
N ASP A 101 -6.47 7.80 3.49
CA ASP A 101 -5.65 6.68 3.90
C ASP A 101 -5.39 6.71 5.42
N PRO A 102 -6.23 6.03 6.20
CA PRO A 102 -6.12 5.99 7.65
C PRO A 102 -4.76 5.51 8.14
N GLY A 103 -4.16 6.26 9.07
CA GLY A 103 -2.86 5.95 9.68
C GLY A 103 -1.65 6.17 8.76
N TYR A 104 -1.83 6.72 7.56
CA TYR A 104 -0.71 7.10 6.69
C TYR A 104 0.05 8.30 7.25
N PHE A 105 -0.65 9.38 7.55
CA PHE A 105 -0.05 10.55 8.19
C PHE A 105 0.09 10.35 9.71
N PRO A 106 1.04 11.01 10.36
CA PRO A 106 1.16 10.98 11.83
C PRO A 106 0.11 11.84 12.55
N VAL A 107 -0.86 12.38 11.83
CA VAL A 107 -2.02 13.11 12.31
C VAL A 107 -3.25 12.64 11.56
N ASP A 108 -4.38 12.49 12.26
CA ASP A 108 -5.66 12.10 11.67
C ASP A 108 -6.81 12.89 12.29
N ILE A 109 -7.91 12.99 11.58
CA ILE A 109 -9.19 13.47 12.10
C ILE A 109 -10.14 12.29 12.16
N LEU A 110 -10.59 11.98 13.36
CA LEU A 110 -11.40 10.81 13.64
C LEU A 110 -12.87 11.17 13.79
N ASP A 111 -13.72 10.32 13.24
CA ASP A 111 -15.16 10.32 13.41
C ASP A 111 -15.58 9.10 14.25
N ALA A 112 -16.11 9.34 15.43
CA ALA A 112 -16.60 8.28 16.30
C ALA A 112 -17.89 7.59 15.80
N SER A 113 -18.55 8.14 14.78
CA SER A 113 -19.75 7.56 14.18
C SER A 113 -19.39 6.64 13.00
N GLU A 114 -20.04 5.49 12.92
CA GLU A 114 -20.00 4.66 11.72
C GLU A 114 -21.03 5.13 10.71
N GLY A 115 -20.77 4.92 9.43
CA GLY A 115 -21.71 5.30 8.40
C GLY A 115 -21.33 4.77 7.03
N MET A 116 -22.08 5.19 6.04
CA MET A 116 -21.81 4.88 4.64
C MET A 116 -20.82 5.89 4.09
N LYS A 117 -19.71 5.39 3.53
CA LYS A 117 -18.72 6.20 2.79
C LYS A 117 -18.66 5.73 1.34
N SER A 118 -18.57 6.69 0.43
CA SER A 118 -18.25 6.44 -0.98
C SER A 118 -16.86 6.99 -1.28
N ARG A 119 -16.11 6.31 -2.16
CA ARG A 119 -14.80 6.75 -2.65
C ARG A 119 -14.71 6.53 -4.15
N GLU A 120 -14.22 7.54 -4.85
CA GLU A 120 -13.90 7.50 -6.26
C GLU A 120 -12.39 7.70 -6.42
N THR A 121 -11.75 6.83 -7.19
CA THR A 121 -10.30 6.85 -7.41
C THR A 121 -10.01 6.83 -8.91
N GLY A 122 -9.26 7.80 -9.37
CA GLY A 122 -8.67 7.82 -10.70
C GLY A 122 -7.14 7.71 -10.61
N LYS A 123 -6.52 6.79 -11.35
CA LYS A 123 -5.07 6.60 -11.37
C LYS A 123 -4.54 6.61 -12.78
N LEU A 124 -3.47 7.35 -13.01
CA LEU A 124 -2.68 7.39 -14.24
C LEU A 124 -1.24 7.05 -13.91
N GLU A 125 -0.63 6.13 -14.64
CA GLU A 125 0.80 5.81 -14.54
C GLU A 125 1.39 5.70 -15.95
N GLY A 126 2.64 6.12 -16.09
CA GLY A 126 3.39 5.96 -17.31
C GLY A 126 4.88 5.86 -17.05
N SER A 127 5.57 5.14 -17.88
CA SER A 127 7.02 5.12 -17.90
C SER A 127 7.53 5.13 -19.33
N PHE A 128 8.68 5.73 -19.49
CA PHE A 128 9.39 5.84 -20.74
C PHE A 128 10.87 5.53 -20.51
N LEU A 129 11.48 4.74 -21.37
CA LEU A 129 12.91 4.42 -21.37
C LEU A 129 13.44 4.56 -22.78
N THR A 130 14.59 5.18 -22.94
CA THR A 130 15.27 5.33 -24.24
C THR A 130 16.74 4.96 -24.12
N ASP A 131 17.22 4.21 -25.11
CA ASP A 131 18.62 3.92 -25.33
C ASP A 131 19.31 5.18 -25.87
N LEU A 132 20.33 5.66 -25.16
CA LEU A 132 21.17 6.80 -25.55
C LEU A 132 22.42 6.38 -26.36
N GLY A 133 22.68 5.09 -26.44
CA GLY A 133 23.92 4.53 -26.97
C GLY A 133 25.07 4.50 -25.97
N TYR A 134 26.16 3.82 -26.34
CA TYR A 134 27.34 3.69 -25.47
C TYR A 134 27.02 3.19 -24.03
N GLU A 135 26.22 2.13 -23.92
CA GLU A 135 25.88 1.51 -22.63
C GLU A 135 25.00 2.36 -21.71
N TRP A 136 24.41 3.45 -22.21
CA TRP A 136 23.55 4.32 -21.42
C TRP A 136 22.10 4.32 -21.90
N ALA A 137 21.19 4.31 -20.95
CA ALA A 137 19.78 4.56 -21.17
C ALA A 137 19.25 5.59 -20.18
N ALA A 138 18.22 6.33 -20.57
CA ALA A 138 17.53 7.27 -19.69
C ALA A 138 16.03 7.01 -19.72
N GLY A 139 15.38 7.24 -18.61
CA GLY A 139 13.95 7.03 -18.46
C GLY A 139 13.28 8.05 -17.56
N LEU A 140 11.98 8.02 -17.60
CA LEU A 140 11.11 8.78 -16.72
C LEU A 140 9.89 7.94 -16.37
N LYS A 141 9.58 7.83 -15.09
CA LYS A 141 8.32 7.31 -14.61
C LYS A 141 7.50 8.44 -14.01
N ALA A 142 6.22 8.44 -14.26
CA ALA A 142 5.28 9.40 -13.71
C ALA A 142 4.02 8.67 -13.26
N SER A 143 3.44 9.10 -12.16
CA SER A 143 2.13 8.64 -11.71
C SER A 143 1.34 9.78 -11.10
N ALA A 144 0.01 9.69 -11.25
CA ALA A 144 -0.92 10.58 -10.58
C ALA A 144 -2.14 9.77 -10.12
N THR A 145 -2.55 9.98 -8.89
CA THR A 145 -3.80 9.44 -8.33
C THR A 145 -4.64 10.59 -7.82
N VAL A 146 -5.91 10.57 -8.16
CA VAL A 146 -6.90 11.50 -7.63
C VAL A 146 -7.96 10.71 -6.91
N ASP A 147 -8.22 11.07 -5.68
CA ASP A 147 -9.18 10.42 -4.80
C ASP A 147 -10.22 11.41 -4.29
N TYR A 148 -11.45 10.97 -4.24
CA TYR A 148 -12.53 11.69 -3.59
C TYR A 148 -13.33 10.74 -2.71
N MET A 149 -13.47 11.07 -1.42
CA MET A 149 -14.26 10.30 -0.46
C MET A 149 -15.30 11.20 0.20
N MET A 150 -16.48 10.65 0.46
CA MET A 150 -17.57 11.37 1.07
C MET A 150 -18.36 10.51 2.05
N LYS A 151 -18.76 11.11 3.18
CA LYS A 151 -19.74 10.60 4.15
C LYS A 151 -20.88 11.63 4.29
N GLN A 152 -22.13 11.16 4.21
CA GLN A 152 -23.30 12.06 4.11
C GLN A 152 -24.08 12.24 5.43
N ARG A 153 -23.85 11.42 6.46
CA ARG A 153 -24.61 11.44 7.71
C ARG A 153 -23.69 11.58 8.91
N ASP A 154 -24.25 11.97 10.03
CA ASP A 154 -23.63 12.24 11.31
C ASP A 154 -22.61 13.37 11.22
N ILE A 155 -21.31 13.07 11.14
CA ILE A 155 -20.34 14.07 10.74
C ILE A 155 -20.22 14.03 9.22
N LYS A 156 -20.90 14.95 8.56
CA LYS A 156 -20.82 15.08 7.10
C LYS A 156 -19.48 15.67 6.70
N HIS A 157 -18.70 14.91 5.96
CA HIS A 157 -17.38 15.32 5.50
C HIS A 157 -17.08 14.80 4.09
N SER A 158 -16.11 15.44 3.46
CA SER A 158 -15.52 14.97 2.22
C SER A 158 -14.01 15.15 2.28
N SER A 159 -13.27 14.21 1.67
CA SER A 159 -11.83 14.30 1.51
C SER A 159 -11.49 14.19 0.03
N PHE A 160 -10.72 15.14 -0.46
CA PHE A 160 -10.16 15.15 -1.81
C PHE A 160 -8.66 15.03 -1.73
N GLY A 161 -8.06 14.16 -2.54
CA GLY A 161 -6.62 13.93 -2.54
C GLY A 161 -6.04 13.86 -3.93
N VAL A 162 -4.81 14.36 -4.04
CA VAL A 162 -3.96 14.21 -5.22
C VAL A 162 -2.62 13.67 -4.75
N ASP A 163 -2.14 12.64 -5.41
CA ASP A 163 -0.84 12.02 -5.18
C ASP A 163 -0.13 11.93 -6.53
N ALA A 164 0.93 12.69 -6.72
CA ALA A 164 1.69 12.75 -7.97
C ALA A 164 3.17 12.45 -7.72
N MET A 165 3.77 11.64 -8.57
CA MET A 165 5.17 11.25 -8.51
C MET A 165 5.84 11.40 -9.87
N LEU A 166 7.09 11.86 -9.85
CA LEU A 166 8.01 11.84 -10.98
C LEU A 166 9.30 11.14 -10.55
N GLU A 167 9.82 10.25 -11.41
CA GLU A 167 11.03 9.48 -11.16
C GLU A 167 11.89 9.41 -12.42
N PRO A 168 12.74 10.41 -12.68
CA PRO A 168 13.79 10.32 -13.69
C PRO A 168 14.79 9.22 -13.34
N THR A 169 15.21 8.47 -14.35
CA THR A 169 16.07 7.30 -14.20
C THR A 169 17.21 7.35 -15.21
N VAL A 170 18.38 6.95 -14.79
CA VAL A 170 19.54 6.72 -15.67
C VAL A 170 20.02 5.29 -15.45
N THR A 171 20.29 4.60 -16.52
CA THR A 171 20.80 3.23 -16.49
C THR A 171 22.15 3.17 -17.18
N TYR A 172 23.11 2.53 -16.53
CA TYR A 172 24.37 2.11 -17.14
C TYR A 172 24.31 0.61 -17.38
N VAL A 173 24.34 0.20 -18.64
CA VAL A 173 24.31 -1.20 -19.09
C VAL A 173 25.76 -1.67 -19.24
N MET A 174 26.17 -2.58 -18.36
CA MET A 174 27.54 -3.14 -18.36
C MET A 174 27.66 -4.30 -19.35
N ASP A 175 26.57 -5.06 -19.53
CA ASP A 175 26.42 -6.18 -20.46
C ASP A 175 24.92 -6.35 -20.73
N ASP A 176 24.53 -7.21 -21.67
CA ASP A 176 23.13 -7.43 -22.06
C ASP A 176 22.20 -7.76 -20.86
N ASP A 177 22.75 -8.46 -19.85
CA ASP A 177 22.00 -8.90 -18.67
C ASP A 177 22.47 -8.24 -17.35
N MET A 178 23.36 -7.24 -17.44
CA MET A 178 23.94 -6.62 -16.24
C MET A 178 23.97 -5.10 -16.35
N GLY A 179 23.56 -4.41 -15.31
CA GLY A 179 23.61 -2.96 -15.26
C GLY A 179 23.27 -2.36 -13.90
N LEU A 180 23.48 -1.06 -13.82
CA LEU A 180 23.15 -0.22 -12.68
C LEU A 180 22.07 0.79 -13.07
N VAL A 181 21.00 0.84 -12.31
CA VAL A 181 19.91 1.80 -12.46
C VAL A 181 19.94 2.76 -11.28
N SER A 182 20.07 4.05 -11.58
CA SER A 182 19.98 5.13 -10.61
C SER A 182 18.74 5.95 -10.90
N SER A 183 17.87 6.13 -9.93
CA SER A 183 16.70 6.99 -10.05
C SER A 183 16.60 7.99 -8.92
N TYR A 184 16.02 9.15 -9.22
CA TYR A 184 15.62 10.13 -8.23
C TYR A 184 14.10 10.27 -8.28
N HIS A 185 13.42 10.12 -7.16
CA HIS A 185 11.98 10.29 -7.10
C HIS A 185 11.60 11.55 -6.33
N ALA A 186 10.57 12.22 -6.84
CA ALA A 186 9.88 13.31 -6.18
C ALA A 186 8.37 13.04 -6.21
N ARG A 187 7.75 13.04 -5.04
CA ARG A 187 6.31 12.79 -4.86
C ARG A 187 5.71 13.92 -4.07
N VAL A 188 4.55 14.40 -4.52
CA VAL A 188 3.73 15.37 -3.81
C VAL A 188 2.38 14.71 -3.52
N ARG A 189 2.00 14.70 -2.28
CA ARG A 189 0.68 14.25 -1.84
C ARG A 189 -0.02 15.41 -1.15
N TRP A 190 -1.19 15.73 -1.63
CA TRP A 190 -2.05 16.75 -1.08
C TRP A 190 -3.41 16.14 -0.77
N GLU A 191 -3.90 16.38 0.44
CA GLU A 191 -5.22 15.95 0.87
C GLU A 191 -5.95 17.12 1.52
N TRP A 192 -7.22 17.26 1.19
CA TRP A 192 -8.08 18.28 1.71
C TRP A 192 -9.33 17.66 2.30
N LEU A 193 -9.35 17.54 3.63
CA LEU A 193 -10.54 17.18 4.37
C LEU A 193 -11.39 18.41 4.62
N ARG A 194 -12.69 18.32 4.35
CA ARG A 194 -13.69 19.33 4.65
C ARG A 194 -14.83 18.74 5.47
N ILE A 195 -15.05 19.29 6.67
CA ILE A 195 -16.18 18.97 7.53
C ILE A 195 -17.25 20.03 7.30
N THR A 196 -18.42 19.63 6.78
CA THR A 196 -19.47 20.55 6.37
C THR A 196 -20.63 20.63 7.36
N GLN A 197 -20.89 19.57 8.12
CA GLN A 197 -21.97 19.50 9.08
C GLN A 197 -21.66 18.44 10.13
N ARG A 198 -22.10 18.70 11.36
CA ARG A 198 -22.17 17.70 12.42
C ARG A 198 -23.57 17.73 13.03
N GLU A 199 -24.10 16.58 13.37
CA GLU A 199 -25.35 16.45 14.10
C GLU A 199 -25.13 16.70 15.59
N ASP A 200 -26.19 16.98 16.33
CA ASP A 200 -26.12 17.26 17.76
C ASP A 200 -25.48 16.08 18.51
N GLY A 201 -24.43 16.39 19.26
CA GLY A 201 -23.64 15.40 20.02
C GLY A 201 -22.54 14.68 19.23
N ALA A 202 -22.48 14.80 17.91
CA ALA A 202 -21.38 14.26 17.13
C ALA A 202 -20.16 15.18 17.19
N GLN A 203 -19.02 14.67 17.64
CA GLN A 203 -17.78 15.42 17.77
C GLN A 203 -16.65 14.74 17.04
N PRO A 204 -15.92 15.41 16.14
CA PRO A 204 -14.69 14.91 15.60
C PRO A 204 -13.55 15.01 16.62
N PHE A 205 -12.56 14.15 16.46
CA PHE A 205 -11.37 14.10 17.30
C PHE A 205 -10.12 14.25 16.45
N LEU A 206 -9.15 14.97 16.99
CA LEU A 206 -7.82 15.10 16.42
C LEU A 206 -6.95 14.00 17.05
N ASP A 207 -6.46 13.10 16.21
CA ASP A 207 -5.47 12.09 16.58
C ASP A 207 -4.07 12.62 16.22
N MET A 208 -3.21 12.70 17.21
CA MET A 208 -1.81 13.09 17.10
C MET A 208 -0.90 11.91 17.49
N GLY A 209 -1.28 10.72 17.06
CA GLY A 209 -0.63 9.46 17.39
C GLY A 209 -1.01 8.96 18.79
N MET A 210 -0.23 9.27 19.82
CA MET A 210 -0.50 8.81 21.19
C MET A 210 -1.35 9.80 22.01
N ARG A 211 -1.93 10.78 21.36
CA ARG A 211 -2.78 11.79 22.00
C ARG A 211 -3.99 12.08 21.15
N ILE A 212 -5.17 11.85 21.71
CA ILE A 212 -6.45 12.17 21.09
C ILE A 212 -7.07 13.34 21.84
N GLY A 213 -7.46 14.37 21.10
CA GLY A 213 -8.13 15.55 21.64
C GLY A 213 -9.40 15.86 20.87
N ALA A 214 -10.32 16.60 21.49
CA ALA A 214 -11.49 17.13 20.80
C ALA A 214 -11.06 18.04 19.64
N TYR A 215 -11.71 17.92 18.49
CA TYR A 215 -11.52 18.79 17.34
C TYR A 215 -12.78 19.65 17.17
N GLU A 216 -12.68 20.92 17.56
CA GLU A 216 -13.85 21.81 17.61
C GLU A 216 -14.14 22.50 16.28
N ASN A 217 -13.18 22.55 15.37
CA ASN A 217 -13.31 23.26 14.12
C ASN A 217 -14.17 22.50 13.11
N ILE A 218 -15.24 23.12 12.64
CA ILE A 218 -15.93 22.74 11.41
C ILE A 218 -15.25 23.52 10.30
N GLY A 219 -14.87 22.84 9.21
CA GLY A 219 -14.22 23.48 8.06
C GLY A 219 -13.13 22.62 7.47
N ASP A 220 -12.12 23.26 6.96
CA ASP A 220 -11.09 22.64 6.15
C ASP A 220 -9.86 22.19 6.99
N PHE A 221 -9.35 21.00 6.69
CA PHE A 221 -8.10 20.49 7.24
C PHE A 221 -7.21 19.99 6.09
N PRO A 222 -6.42 20.87 5.50
CA PRO A 222 -5.49 20.50 4.45
C PRO A 222 -4.25 19.80 4.99
N ILE A 223 -3.73 18.85 4.20
CA ILE A 223 -2.46 18.15 4.43
C ILE A 223 -1.65 18.20 3.15
N LEU A 224 -0.38 18.54 3.25
CA LEU A 224 0.60 18.49 2.16
C LEU A 224 1.80 17.67 2.60
N GLU A 225 2.23 16.74 1.76
CA GLU A 225 3.45 15.96 1.94
C GLU A 225 4.30 16.02 0.67
N ILE A 226 5.57 16.25 0.84
CA ILE A 226 6.57 16.14 -0.21
C ILE A 226 7.58 15.08 0.22
N VAL A 227 7.76 14.07 -0.62
CA VAL A 227 8.76 13.03 -0.45
C VAL A 227 9.72 13.09 -1.62
N HIS A 228 11.00 13.05 -1.34
CA HIS A 228 12.03 12.97 -2.37
C HIS A 228 13.18 12.06 -1.93
N GLY A 229 13.87 11.48 -2.89
CA GLY A 229 14.93 10.55 -2.58
C GLY A 229 15.53 9.91 -3.81
N PHE A 230 16.39 8.94 -3.60
CA PHE A 230 17.03 8.18 -4.67
C PHE A 230 16.90 6.69 -4.42
N ASN A 231 16.94 5.93 -5.51
CA ASN A 231 17.01 4.48 -5.51
C ASN A 231 18.12 4.04 -6.45
N GLU A 232 18.86 3.02 -6.03
CA GLU A 232 19.90 2.34 -6.79
C GLU A 232 19.52 0.88 -6.93
N LEU A 233 19.61 0.33 -8.13
CA LEU A 233 19.37 -1.07 -8.42
C LEU A 233 20.52 -1.60 -9.27
N LEU A 234 21.31 -2.52 -8.72
CA LEU A 234 22.24 -3.36 -9.46
C LEU A 234 21.48 -4.62 -9.87
N TYR A 235 21.51 -4.94 -11.15
CA TYR A 235 20.97 -6.21 -11.65
C TYR A 235 22.04 -6.99 -12.42
N MET A 236 22.04 -8.28 -12.24
CA MET A 236 22.89 -9.27 -12.93
C MET A 236 22.00 -10.49 -13.24
N PRO A 237 22.41 -11.43 -14.13
CA PRO A 237 21.58 -12.58 -14.50
C PRO A 237 20.99 -13.35 -13.32
N GLU A 238 21.78 -13.52 -12.28
CA GLU A 238 21.39 -14.33 -11.10
C GLU A 238 21.27 -13.51 -9.82
N LEU A 239 21.52 -12.19 -9.85
CA LEU A 239 21.58 -11.36 -8.65
C LEU A 239 20.96 -9.99 -8.87
N THR A 240 20.21 -9.53 -7.87
CA THR A 240 19.77 -8.14 -7.79
C THR A 240 20.11 -7.58 -6.40
N ALA A 241 20.56 -6.35 -6.35
CA ALA A 241 20.74 -5.62 -5.10
C ALA A 241 20.13 -4.23 -5.24
N GLU A 242 19.34 -3.83 -4.25
CA GLU A 242 18.66 -2.55 -4.26
C GLU A 242 18.95 -1.76 -2.99
N PHE A 243 19.01 -0.45 -3.14
CA PHE A 243 19.14 0.49 -2.05
C PHE A 243 18.33 1.74 -2.35
N GLY A 244 17.64 2.28 -1.35
CA GLY A 244 16.89 3.52 -1.49
C GLY A 244 16.88 4.33 -0.21
N LEU A 245 16.95 5.64 -0.36
CA LEU A 245 16.85 6.59 0.74
C LEU A 245 15.92 7.73 0.31
N SER A 246 14.95 8.05 1.16
CA SER A 246 14.06 9.18 0.93
C SER A 246 13.81 9.99 2.18
N TRP A 247 13.49 11.26 1.96
CA TRP A 247 13.14 12.23 2.98
C TRP A 247 11.71 12.71 2.75
N LYS A 248 11.02 12.91 3.84
CA LYS A 248 9.64 13.35 3.90
C LYS A 248 9.57 14.73 4.57
N HIS A 249 8.78 15.61 3.98
CA HIS A 249 8.42 16.90 4.54
C HIS A 249 6.90 17.03 4.47
N GLY A 250 6.25 17.19 5.62
CA GLY A 250 4.80 17.27 5.67
C GLY A 250 4.32 18.43 6.53
N TRP A 251 3.15 18.92 6.19
CA TRP A 251 2.44 20.03 6.82
C TRP A 251 0.96 19.69 6.92
N ALA A 252 0.31 20.09 8.02
CA ALA A 252 -1.13 19.89 8.15
C ALA A 252 -1.81 20.94 9.01
N GLY A 253 -3.13 21.04 8.85
CA GLY A 253 -4.04 21.86 9.63
C GLY A 253 -3.93 23.35 9.35
N ARG A 254 -5.06 24.03 9.39
CA ARG A 254 -5.30 25.40 8.91
C ARG A 254 -5.02 25.56 7.42
N LEU A 255 -5.63 26.56 6.81
CA LEU A 255 -5.49 26.81 5.36
C LEU A 255 -4.06 27.18 4.94
N ASP A 256 -3.25 27.72 5.85
CA ASP A 256 -1.84 28.07 5.65
C ASP A 256 -0.86 26.93 5.97
N LEU A 257 -1.36 25.74 6.30
CA LEU A 257 -0.57 24.56 6.67
C LEU A 257 0.38 24.78 7.88
N SER A 258 0.04 25.72 8.77
CA SER A 258 0.95 26.17 9.82
C SER A 258 0.86 25.40 11.13
N ARG A 259 -0.19 24.54 11.31
CA ARG A 259 -0.45 23.90 12.62
C ARG A 259 0.49 22.78 12.96
N PHE A 260 0.78 21.90 11.99
CA PHE A 260 1.63 20.73 12.20
C PHE A 260 2.70 20.62 11.13
N ARG A 261 3.86 20.07 11.53
CA ARG A 261 4.90 19.61 10.63
C ARG A 261 5.24 18.15 10.92
N PHE A 262 5.47 17.36 9.88
CA PHE A 262 5.85 15.96 10.04
C PHE A 262 7.00 15.58 9.11
N PRO A 263 8.25 15.84 9.57
CA PRO A 263 9.43 15.34 8.89
C PRO A 263 9.56 13.83 9.05
N GLY A 264 10.12 13.18 8.05
CA GLY A 264 10.36 11.74 8.09
C GLY A 264 11.48 11.31 7.14
N SER A 265 11.82 10.03 7.20
CA SER A 265 12.76 9.40 6.28
C SER A 265 12.45 7.93 6.12
N THR A 266 12.80 7.38 4.96
CA THR A 266 12.69 5.96 4.65
C THR A 266 14.02 5.46 4.13
N LEU A 267 14.50 4.34 4.67
CA LEU A 267 15.61 3.55 4.15
C LEU A 267 15.06 2.23 3.62
N ARG A 268 15.52 1.81 2.45
CA ARG A 268 15.21 0.51 1.86
C ARG A 268 16.50 -0.16 1.44
N ALA A 269 16.57 -1.48 1.61
CA ALA A 269 17.62 -2.32 1.09
C ALA A 269 17.04 -3.67 0.71
N GLY A 270 17.48 -4.23 -0.39
CA GLY A 270 17.02 -5.51 -0.86
C GLY A 270 18.12 -6.29 -1.57
N PHE A 271 17.96 -7.60 -1.57
CA PHE A 271 18.86 -8.52 -2.23
C PHE A 271 18.02 -9.66 -2.80
N GLY A 272 18.23 -9.98 -4.05
CA GLY A 272 17.60 -11.11 -4.72
C GLY A 272 18.64 -11.98 -5.41
N GLN A 273 18.43 -13.29 -5.41
CA GLN A 273 19.29 -14.24 -6.09
C GLN A 273 18.45 -15.31 -6.78
N THR A 274 18.84 -15.67 -7.99
CA THR A 274 18.22 -16.76 -8.77
C THR A 274 19.27 -17.79 -9.12
N PHE A 275 19.07 -19.02 -8.72
CA PHE A 275 19.88 -20.15 -9.14
C PHE A 275 19.12 -20.96 -10.18
N GLN A 276 19.64 -21.01 -11.37
CA GLN A 276 19.06 -21.77 -12.48
C GLN A 276 19.54 -23.21 -12.44
N ALA A 277 18.61 -24.16 -12.51
CA ALA A 277 18.87 -25.58 -12.69
C ALA A 277 18.07 -26.07 -13.90
N ASP A 278 18.41 -27.27 -14.44
CA ASP A 278 17.87 -27.78 -15.71
C ASP A 278 16.33 -27.68 -15.88
N LYS A 279 15.59 -27.77 -14.82
CA LYS A 279 14.11 -27.82 -14.83
C LYS A 279 13.43 -26.85 -13.89
N VAL A 280 14.18 -26.22 -13.01
CA VAL A 280 13.67 -25.35 -11.96
C VAL A 280 14.61 -24.19 -11.69
N ASP A 281 14.04 -23.03 -11.34
CA ASP A 281 14.78 -21.90 -10.82
C ASP A 281 14.49 -21.75 -9.34
N HIS A 282 15.51 -21.56 -8.54
CA HIS A 282 15.40 -21.23 -7.12
C HIS A 282 15.58 -19.72 -6.95
N VAL A 283 14.57 -19.04 -6.46
CA VAL A 283 14.56 -17.58 -6.30
C VAL A 283 14.52 -17.24 -4.82
N TYR A 284 15.51 -16.50 -4.36
CA TYR A 284 15.61 -15.96 -3.02
C TYR A 284 15.48 -14.44 -3.08
N HIS A 285 14.76 -13.88 -2.13
CA HIS A 285 14.66 -12.43 -1.98
C HIS A 285 14.61 -12.07 -0.50
N ILE A 286 15.39 -11.06 -0.12
CA ILE A 286 15.36 -10.44 1.19
C ILE A 286 15.19 -8.94 1.00
N ALA A 287 14.28 -8.33 1.74
CA ALA A 287 14.10 -6.89 1.73
C ALA A 287 13.95 -6.35 3.16
N TYR A 288 14.53 -5.19 3.39
CA TYR A 288 14.44 -4.46 4.62
C TYR A 288 13.97 -3.03 4.36
N ARG A 289 13.05 -2.55 5.19
CA ARG A 289 12.59 -1.17 5.15
C ARG A 289 12.53 -0.60 6.57
N LEU A 290 12.99 0.64 6.70
CA LEU A 290 12.93 1.44 7.91
C LEU A 290 12.24 2.76 7.59
N ASP A 291 11.09 3.02 8.21
CA ASP A 291 10.39 4.29 8.14
C ASP A 291 10.47 5.00 9.49
N ARG A 292 10.75 6.29 9.46
CA ARG A 292 10.78 7.15 10.63
C ARG A 292 9.98 8.42 10.36
N ASP A 293 9.00 8.70 11.19
CA ASP A 293 8.16 9.89 11.12
C ASP A 293 8.15 10.61 12.47
N GLN A 294 7.95 11.92 12.44
CA GLN A 294 7.73 12.73 13.64
C GLN A 294 6.57 13.68 13.39
N LEU A 295 5.81 13.98 14.42
CA LEU A 295 4.82 15.06 14.45
C LEU A 295 5.32 16.19 15.33
N ARG A 296 5.24 17.41 14.84
CA ARG A 296 5.68 18.62 15.53
C ARG A 296 4.61 19.71 15.44
N GLU A 297 4.52 20.54 16.49
CA GLU A 297 3.71 21.75 16.49
C GLU A 297 4.59 23.00 16.75
N PRO A 298 4.13 24.20 16.38
CA PRO A 298 4.80 25.45 16.75
C PRO A 298 4.93 25.56 18.26
N GLY A 299 6.14 25.81 18.74
CA GLY A 299 6.45 26.09 20.14
C GLY A 299 6.44 27.58 20.44
N GLU A 300 6.71 27.94 21.67
CA GLU A 300 6.97 29.32 22.06
C GLU A 300 8.26 29.82 21.37
N GLY A 301 8.18 30.96 20.70
CA GLY A 301 9.26 31.51 19.88
C GLY A 301 9.25 30.97 18.44
N GLN A 302 10.43 30.77 17.84
CA GLN A 302 10.56 30.28 16.45
C GLN A 302 10.78 28.75 16.35
N GLY A 303 10.63 28.02 17.45
CA GLY A 303 10.87 26.59 17.55
C GLY A 303 9.63 25.73 17.25
N PHE A 304 9.87 24.42 17.14
CA PHE A 304 8.83 23.40 17.03
C PHE A 304 9.00 22.37 18.16
N ASN A 305 7.91 22.11 18.88
CA ASN A 305 7.84 21.05 19.87
C ASN A 305 7.55 19.72 19.18
N SER A 306 8.31 18.70 19.48
CA SER A 306 8.02 17.34 19.02
C SER A 306 6.93 16.73 19.88
N LEU A 307 5.81 16.36 19.27
CA LEU A 307 4.66 15.75 19.95
C LEU A 307 4.75 14.23 19.98
N TYR A 308 5.20 13.65 18.86
CA TYR A 308 5.07 12.24 18.59
C TYR A 308 6.15 11.75 17.62
N GLY A 309 6.60 10.52 17.80
CA GLY A 309 7.53 9.83 16.90
C GLY A 309 7.06 8.43 16.59
N ARG A 310 7.21 8.02 15.33
CA ARG A 310 6.88 6.69 14.81
C ARG A 310 8.08 6.08 14.14
N LEU A 311 8.37 4.83 14.47
CA LEU A 311 9.39 4.01 13.85
C LEU A 311 8.77 2.69 13.40
N GLN A 312 8.91 2.37 12.13
CA GLN A 312 8.47 1.11 11.56
C GLN A 312 9.64 0.42 10.89
N ARG A 313 9.81 -0.87 11.17
CA ARG A 313 10.80 -1.73 10.53
C ARG A 313 10.10 -2.92 9.94
N ASN A 314 10.45 -3.27 8.72
CA ASN A 314 9.89 -4.40 8.00
C ASN A 314 11.04 -5.24 7.44
N LEU A 315 10.89 -6.54 7.55
CA LEU A 315 11.80 -7.52 6.98
C LEU A 315 10.95 -8.54 6.22
N ASP A 316 11.25 -8.72 4.95
CA ASP A 316 10.59 -9.66 4.06
C ASP A 316 11.62 -10.66 3.55
N LEU A 317 11.30 -11.95 3.67
CA LEU A 317 12.12 -13.06 3.22
C LEU A 317 11.26 -13.93 2.30
N LYS A 318 11.66 -14.11 1.06
CA LYS A 318 10.92 -14.90 0.10
C LYS A 318 11.81 -15.95 -0.53
N TYR A 319 11.28 -17.17 -0.62
CA TYR A 319 11.88 -18.26 -1.36
C TYR A 319 10.85 -18.89 -2.29
N GLU A 320 11.20 -19.05 -3.56
CA GLU A 320 10.36 -19.67 -4.58
C GLU A 320 11.14 -20.69 -5.38
N ILE A 321 10.46 -21.78 -5.73
CA ILE A 321 10.87 -22.72 -6.77
C ILE A 321 9.95 -22.49 -7.96
N ARG A 322 10.50 -22.11 -9.10
CA ARG A 322 9.79 -21.92 -10.36
C ARG A 322 10.07 -23.08 -11.28
N PHE A 323 9.03 -23.74 -11.77
CA PHE A 323 9.14 -24.88 -12.66
C PHE A 323 9.04 -24.41 -14.11
N LEU A 324 10.04 -24.73 -14.91
CA LEU A 324 10.10 -24.33 -16.31
C LEU A 324 9.09 -25.12 -17.17
N ARG A 325 8.68 -26.31 -16.72
CA ARG A 325 7.75 -27.18 -17.43
C ARG A 325 6.76 -27.82 -16.45
N GLY A 326 5.63 -28.27 -17.00
CA GLY A 326 4.60 -28.96 -16.23
C GLY A 326 3.44 -28.04 -15.79
N VAL A 327 2.54 -28.63 -15.05
CA VAL A 327 1.31 -27.97 -14.54
C VAL A 327 1.64 -27.05 -13.37
N VAL A 328 2.49 -27.47 -12.47
CA VAL A 328 2.99 -26.63 -11.36
C VAL A 328 3.96 -25.62 -11.94
N LYS A 329 3.71 -24.33 -11.71
CA LYS A 329 4.55 -23.24 -12.18
C LYS A 329 5.42 -22.69 -11.07
N ARG A 330 4.89 -22.62 -9.84
CA ARG A 330 5.59 -22.02 -8.72
C ARG A 330 5.11 -22.63 -7.40
N VAL A 331 6.07 -22.87 -6.51
CA VAL A 331 5.82 -23.14 -5.09
C VAL A 331 6.81 -22.33 -4.28
N GLY A 332 6.39 -21.75 -3.17
CA GLY A 332 7.28 -20.93 -2.36
C GLY A 332 6.75 -20.59 -0.98
N VAL A 333 7.58 -19.89 -0.25
CA VAL A 333 7.28 -19.35 1.08
C VAL A 333 7.65 -17.87 1.09
N ASP A 334 6.80 -17.07 1.69
CA ASP A 334 7.01 -15.66 1.95
C ASP A 334 6.84 -15.41 3.45
N LEU A 335 7.87 -14.87 4.10
CA LEU A 335 7.90 -14.55 5.51
C LEU A 335 8.05 -13.04 5.67
N ALA A 336 7.08 -12.40 6.30
CA ALA A 336 7.12 -10.97 6.61
C ALA A 336 7.13 -10.74 8.12
N GLY A 337 8.00 -9.85 8.58
CA GLY A 337 8.08 -9.44 9.97
C GLY A 337 8.05 -7.92 10.09
N ASN A 338 7.21 -7.41 10.97
CA ASN A 338 7.08 -5.98 11.23
C ASN A 338 7.35 -5.67 12.70
N LEU A 339 8.08 -4.59 12.92
CA LEU A 339 8.20 -3.96 14.23
C LEU A 339 7.70 -2.52 14.10
N TRP A 340 6.79 -2.18 14.97
CA TRP A 340 6.20 -0.85 15.05
C TRP A 340 6.41 -0.27 16.45
N LYS A 341 6.96 0.93 16.53
CA LYS A 341 7.15 1.66 17.76
C LYS A 341 6.59 3.06 17.61
N GLU A 342 5.76 3.46 18.55
CA GLU A 342 5.23 4.80 18.71
C GLU A 342 5.66 5.37 20.05
N GLN A 343 5.96 6.66 20.11
CA GLN A 343 6.40 7.32 21.31
C GLN A 343 5.88 8.75 21.37
N GLY A 344 5.16 9.09 22.45
CA GLY A 344 4.89 10.46 22.82
C GLY A 344 6.19 11.15 23.24
N LEU A 345 6.42 12.36 22.74
CA LEU A 345 7.65 13.12 22.98
C LEU A 345 7.40 14.36 23.85
N MET A 346 6.20 14.50 24.41
CA MET A 346 5.88 15.62 25.30
C MET A 346 6.49 15.40 26.70
N PRO A 347 7.00 16.49 27.36
CA PRO A 347 7.75 16.36 28.61
C PRO A 347 6.97 15.79 29.79
N LEU A 348 5.63 15.77 29.74
CA LEU A 348 4.79 15.38 30.87
C LEU A 348 4.27 13.93 30.80
N GLN A 349 4.35 13.25 29.63
CA GLN A 349 3.92 11.86 29.48
C GLN A 349 4.71 11.17 28.36
N PRO A 350 5.85 10.56 28.66
CA PRO A 350 6.61 9.77 27.68
C PRO A 350 5.94 8.40 27.50
N ASP A 351 4.73 8.37 26.94
CA ASP A 351 4.05 7.14 26.64
C ASP A 351 4.63 6.47 25.41
N ALA A 352 4.71 5.16 25.41
CA ALA A 352 5.20 4.37 24.29
C ALA A 352 4.29 3.18 24.01
N ALA A 353 4.05 2.89 22.76
CA ALA A 353 3.45 1.67 22.29
C ALA A 353 4.40 0.93 21.37
N GLN A 354 4.52 -0.36 21.52
CA GLN A 354 5.36 -1.20 20.69
C GLN A 354 4.68 -2.52 20.42
N TRP A 355 4.60 -2.90 19.16
CA TRP A 355 4.10 -4.20 18.76
C TRP A 355 4.95 -4.79 17.63
N TYR A 356 4.79 -6.09 17.50
CA TYR A 356 5.41 -6.90 16.47
C TYR A 356 4.32 -7.69 15.78
N ASP A 357 4.45 -7.90 14.50
CA ASP A 357 3.64 -8.89 13.79
C ASP A 357 4.51 -9.68 12.82
N GLY A 358 4.16 -10.94 12.66
CA GLY A 358 4.79 -11.85 11.74
C GLY A 358 3.75 -12.55 10.88
N MET A 359 4.08 -12.79 9.62
CA MET A 359 3.24 -13.48 8.65
C MET A 359 4.08 -14.48 7.86
N ALA A 360 3.56 -15.68 7.71
CA ALA A 360 4.07 -16.69 6.79
C ALA A 360 3.02 -16.98 5.73
N THR A 361 3.41 -16.98 4.46
CA THR A 361 2.53 -17.30 3.33
C THR A 361 3.14 -18.41 2.49
N LEU A 362 2.41 -19.51 2.31
CA LEU A 362 2.72 -20.52 1.30
C LEU A 362 2.16 -20.06 -0.04
N LEU A 363 3.00 -20.06 -1.06
CA LEU A 363 2.70 -19.61 -2.41
C LEU A 363 2.62 -20.83 -3.33
N SER A 364 1.59 -20.89 -4.17
CA SER A 364 1.51 -21.91 -5.22
C SER A 364 0.85 -21.36 -6.48
N SER A 365 1.31 -21.83 -7.64
CA SER A 365 0.79 -21.43 -8.94
C SER A 365 0.75 -22.62 -9.88
N PHE A 366 -0.37 -22.78 -10.58
CA PHE A 366 -0.66 -23.87 -11.49
C PHE A 366 -1.18 -23.35 -12.83
N SER A 367 -0.90 -24.08 -13.91
CA SER A 367 -1.44 -23.77 -15.24
C SER A 367 -1.95 -25.04 -15.92
N PHE A 368 -3.24 -25.06 -16.24
CA PHE A 368 -3.96 -26.18 -16.84
C PHE A 368 -4.54 -25.75 -18.19
N GLY A 369 -3.69 -25.58 -19.19
CA GLY A 369 -4.14 -25.12 -20.52
C GLY A 369 -4.71 -23.71 -20.47
N PRO A 370 -6.04 -23.52 -20.64
CA PRO A 370 -6.64 -22.18 -20.60
C PRO A 370 -6.80 -21.61 -19.18
N VAL A 371 -6.56 -22.40 -18.14
CA VAL A 371 -6.77 -22.01 -16.73
C VAL A 371 -5.44 -21.82 -16.02
N ASP A 372 -5.24 -20.66 -15.41
CA ASP A 372 -4.19 -20.42 -14.44
C ASP A 372 -4.82 -20.28 -13.04
N LEU A 373 -4.23 -20.93 -12.06
CA LEU A 373 -4.64 -20.90 -10.65
C LEU A 373 -3.47 -20.47 -9.79
N ASP A 374 -3.62 -19.37 -9.08
CA ASP A 374 -2.74 -18.98 -7.97
C ASP A 374 -3.47 -19.22 -6.66
N LEU A 375 -2.84 -19.96 -5.74
CA LEU A 375 -3.39 -20.25 -4.41
C LEU A 375 -2.33 -19.95 -3.36
N ASN A 376 -2.69 -19.15 -2.36
CA ASN A 376 -1.81 -18.82 -1.27
C ASN A 376 -2.51 -19.05 0.06
N VAL A 377 -1.81 -19.65 1.00
CA VAL A 377 -2.27 -19.87 2.37
C VAL A 377 -1.40 -19.08 3.32
N LEU A 378 -2.01 -18.29 4.19
CA LEU A 378 -1.30 -17.44 5.13
C LEU A 378 -1.62 -17.80 6.59
N ALA A 379 -0.63 -17.61 7.44
CA ALA A 379 -0.78 -17.55 8.89
C ALA A 379 -0.06 -16.31 9.40
N ALA A 380 -0.67 -15.60 10.32
CA ALA A 380 -0.08 -14.40 10.90
C ALA A 380 -0.43 -14.27 12.37
N GLN A 381 0.49 -13.64 13.12
CA GLN A 381 0.30 -13.32 14.53
C GLN A 381 1.07 -12.08 14.91
N GLY A 382 0.50 -11.27 15.79
CA GLY A 382 1.16 -10.14 16.39
C GLY A 382 1.22 -10.21 17.92
N TRP A 383 2.07 -9.37 18.49
CA TRP A 383 2.29 -9.24 19.94
C TRP A 383 2.46 -7.79 20.33
N TRP A 384 1.92 -7.45 21.50
CA TRP A 384 2.15 -6.18 22.16
C TRP A 384 3.27 -6.33 23.17
N LYS A 385 4.21 -5.41 23.15
CA LYS A 385 5.23 -5.29 24.19
C LYS A 385 4.90 -4.23 25.20
N ASP A 386 4.31 -3.12 24.77
CA ASP A 386 4.01 -1.98 25.60
C ASP A 386 2.64 -1.38 25.25
N ARG A 387 1.82 -1.12 26.26
CA ARG A 387 0.45 -0.59 26.16
C ARG A 387 0.22 0.62 27.05
N GLY A 388 1.29 1.18 27.63
CA GLY A 388 1.20 2.11 28.77
C GLY A 388 0.32 3.33 28.56
N TRP A 389 0.13 3.78 27.33
CA TRP A 389 -0.69 4.94 27.06
C TRP A 389 -2.22 4.69 27.12
N ILE A 390 -2.69 3.45 26.90
CA ILE A 390 -4.11 3.10 26.90
C ILE A 390 -4.72 3.31 28.28
N GLU A 391 -3.92 3.09 29.32
CA GLU A 391 -4.38 3.15 30.72
C GLU A 391 -4.48 4.59 31.23
N ASN A 392 -3.80 5.54 30.58
CA ASN A 392 -3.58 6.89 31.10
C ASN A 392 -4.24 8.01 30.28
N VAL A 393 -4.79 7.73 29.10
CA VAL A 393 -5.41 8.75 28.25
C VAL A 393 -6.93 8.73 28.41
N PRO A 394 -7.57 9.85 28.82
CA PRO A 394 -9.03 9.94 28.84
C PRO A 394 -9.55 10.04 27.40
N VAL A 395 -9.75 8.90 26.77
CA VAL A 395 -10.34 8.78 25.43
C VAL A 395 -11.82 8.48 25.57
N PRO A 396 -12.71 9.10 24.79
CA PRO A 396 -14.12 8.72 24.75
C PRO A 396 -14.26 7.21 24.52
N GLY A 397 -15.15 6.54 25.25
CA GLY A 397 -15.25 5.08 25.27
C GLY A 397 -15.35 4.43 23.89
N ARG A 398 -15.99 5.10 22.93
CA ARG A 398 -16.08 4.62 21.54
C ARG A 398 -14.74 4.71 20.80
N MET A 399 -13.98 5.77 20.96
CA MET A 399 -12.65 5.92 20.35
C MET A 399 -11.68 4.87 20.90
N MET A 400 -11.78 4.55 22.19
CA MET A 400 -11.03 3.45 22.79
C MET A 400 -11.42 2.10 22.17
N SER A 401 -12.71 1.85 21.99
CA SER A 401 -13.21 0.62 21.34
C SER A 401 -12.71 0.50 19.91
N ASP A 402 -12.75 1.57 19.12
CA ASP A 402 -12.26 1.58 17.76
C ASP A 402 -10.76 1.31 17.67
N TRP A 403 -10.01 1.91 18.58
CA TRP A 403 -8.57 1.68 18.66
C TRP A 403 -8.25 0.22 19.02
N LEU A 404 -8.94 -0.34 20.03
CA LEU A 404 -8.77 -1.74 20.45
C LEU A 404 -9.16 -2.72 19.32
N GLN A 405 -10.22 -2.44 18.57
CA GLN A 405 -10.60 -3.23 17.39
C GLN A 405 -9.52 -3.18 16.30
N ASN A 406 -8.95 -2.00 16.03
CA ASN A 406 -7.85 -1.86 15.07
C ASN A 406 -6.61 -2.64 15.52
N MET A 407 -6.40 -2.75 16.81
CA MET A 407 -5.32 -3.51 17.41
C MET A 407 -5.52 -5.02 17.27
N ASP A 408 -6.72 -5.52 17.57
CA ASP A 408 -7.07 -6.92 17.31
C ASP A 408 -6.84 -7.29 15.84
N TYR A 409 -7.27 -6.44 14.92
CA TYR A 409 -7.06 -6.67 13.50
C TYR A 409 -5.59 -6.83 13.13
N ARG A 410 -4.68 -6.10 13.79
CA ARG A 410 -3.24 -6.16 13.55
C ARG A 410 -2.56 -7.34 14.23
N THR A 411 -2.98 -7.68 15.46
CA THR A 411 -2.22 -8.58 16.33
C THR A 411 -2.88 -9.93 16.58
N ALA A 412 -4.18 -10.10 16.31
CA ALA A 412 -4.84 -11.39 16.50
C ALA A 412 -4.20 -12.48 15.65
N PRO A 413 -4.01 -13.69 16.21
CA PRO A 413 -3.59 -14.85 15.44
C PRO A 413 -4.65 -15.16 14.38
N ARG A 414 -4.23 -15.28 13.14
CA ARG A 414 -5.14 -15.44 12.00
C ARG A 414 -4.57 -16.35 10.92
N ILE A 415 -5.46 -17.05 10.26
CA ILE A 415 -5.20 -17.84 9.06
C ILE A 415 -6.03 -17.31 7.91
N GLY A 416 -5.57 -17.53 6.71
CA GLY A 416 -6.31 -17.11 5.52
C GLY A 416 -5.88 -17.85 4.27
N VAL A 417 -6.75 -17.75 3.29
CA VAL A 417 -6.52 -18.28 1.95
C VAL A 417 -6.86 -17.16 0.98
N ASN A 418 -6.01 -16.95 -0.01
CA ASN A 418 -6.35 -16.13 -1.17
C ASN A 418 -6.01 -16.90 -2.44
N GLY A 419 -6.86 -16.70 -3.46
CA GLY A 419 -6.70 -17.37 -4.73
C GLY A 419 -7.13 -16.49 -5.88
N THR A 420 -6.52 -16.75 -7.05
CA THR A 420 -6.84 -16.12 -8.32
C THR A 420 -6.99 -17.21 -9.35
N ILE A 421 -8.12 -17.27 -10.02
CA ILE A 421 -8.38 -18.16 -11.16
C ILE A 421 -8.48 -17.26 -12.39
N THR A 422 -7.63 -17.51 -13.39
CA THR A 422 -7.71 -16.83 -14.68
C THR A 422 -8.08 -17.86 -15.74
N PHE A 423 -9.16 -17.62 -16.43
CA PHE A 423 -9.64 -18.44 -17.53
C PHE A 423 -9.51 -17.68 -18.85
N ARG A 424 -8.68 -18.20 -19.76
CA ARG A 424 -8.55 -17.69 -21.13
C ARG A 424 -9.63 -18.33 -22.00
N ILE A 425 -10.48 -17.54 -22.60
CA ILE A 425 -11.62 -18.04 -23.35
C ILE A 425 -11.16 -18.68 -24.67
N PRO A 426 -11.34 -19.99 -24.86
CA PRO A 426 -10.95 -20.65 -26.10
C PRO A 426 -11.72 -20.08 -27.30
N GLY A 427 -11.02 -19.91 -28.43
CA GLY A 427 -11.60 -19.39 -29.67
C GLY A 427 -11.66 -17.87 -29.80
N VAL A 428 -11.45 -17.13 -28.71
CA VAL A 428 -11.37 -15.66 -28.72
C VAL A 428 -10.00 -15.25 -28.18
N LYS A 429 -9.06 -15.03 -29.10
CA LYS A 429 -7.69 -14.64 -28.73
C LYS A 429 -7.71 -13.35 -27.91
N GLY A 430 -7.08 -13.36 -26.76
CA GLY A 430 -6.94 -12.20 -25.89
C GLY A 430 -8.06 -12.02 -24.84
N LEU A 431 -9.21 -12.65 -24.98
CA LEU A 431 -10.30 -12.54 -24.02
C LEU A 431 -10.05 -13.47 -22.82
N TYR A 432 -10.21 -12.94 -21.60
CA TYR A 432 -10.08 -13.70 -20.37
C TYR A 432 -11.07 -13.23 -19.30
N THR A 433 -11.35 -14.12 -18.38
CA THR A 433 -12.03 -13.82 -17.11
C THR A 433 -11.11 -14.18 -15.95
N GLN A 434 -11.16 -13.40 -14.90
CA GLN A 434 -10.39 -13.63 -13.67
C GLN A 434 -11.31 -13.51 -12.48
N LEU A 435 -11.26 -14.50 -11.60
CA LEU A 435 -11.94 -14.51 -10.32
C LEU A 435 -10.86 -14.45 -9.22
N ASP A 436 -10.90 -13.42 -8.40
CA ASP A 436 -10.08 -13.30 -7.19
C ASP A 436 -10.95 -13.51 -5.96
N GLY A 437 -10.45 -14.27 -5.00
CA GLY A 437 -11.13 -14.47 -3.74
C GLY A 437 -10.14 -14.51 -2.58
N SER A 438 -10.59 -14.07 -1.41
CA SER A 438 -9.83 -14.27 -0.18
C SER A 438 -10.77 -14.52 0.99
N TRP A 439 -10.29 -15.31 1.92
CA TRP A 439 -10.91 -15.59 3.18
C TRP A 439 -9.86 -15.43 4.28
N LEU A 440 -10.20 -14.70 5.34
CA LEU A 440 -9.36 -14.47 6.50
C LEU A 440 -10.16 -14.79 7.76
N TYR A 441 -9.59 -15.59 8.64
CA TYR A 441 -10.19 -15.98 9.90
C TYR A 441 -9.24 -15.72 11.05
N ALA A 442 -9.68 -14.90 12.02
CA ALA A 442 -8.96 -14.70 13.27
C ALA A 442 -9.30 -15.82 14.24
N LEU A 443 -8.29 -16.54 14.70
CA LEU A 443 -8.46 -17.66 15.62
C LEU A 443 -8.96 -17.21 17.00
N TRP A 444 -8.57 -15.99 17.38
CA TRP A 444 -8.95 -15.40 18.64
C TRP A 444 -8.96 -13.87 18.51
N VAL A 445 -10.05 -13.24 18.95
CA VAL A 445 -10.24 -11.79 19.00
C VAL A 445 -10.80 -11.42 20.36
N VAL A 446 -10.47 -10.23 20.84
CA VAL A 446 -10.94 -9.71 22.15
C VAL A 446 -11.91 -8.55 21.95
N TYR A 447 -11.64 -7.69 21.00
CA TYR A 447 -12.36 -6.43 20.78
C TYR A 447 -13.04 -6.34 19.40
N ALA A 448 -12.58 -7.12 18.42
CA ALA A 448 -13.22 -7.12 17.10
C ALA A 448 -14.60 -7.75 17.15
N GLY A 449 -15.56 -7.22 16.41
CA GLY A 449 -16.96 -7.66 16.38
C GLY A 449 -17.21 -9.02 15.74
N GLY A 450 -16.18 -9.70 15.24
CA GLY A 450 -16.24 -11.03 14.62
C GLY A 450 -14.89 -11.50 14.15
N GLN A 451 -14.82 -12.71 13.60
CA GLN A 451 -13.58 -13.43 13.31
C GLN A 451 -13.29 -13.58 11.81
N ASN A 452 -14.26 -13.35 10.93
CA ASN A 452 -14.11 -13.58 9.50
C ASN A 452 -14.11 -12.31 8.65
N ARG A 453 -13.44 -12.38 7.52
CA ARG A 453 -13.46 -11.42 6.44
C ARG A 453 -13.28 -12.12 5.10
N GLU A 454 -14.13 -11.79 4.14
CA GLU A 454 -14.20 -12.43 2.83
C GLU A 454 -14.15 -11.37 1.74
N THR A 455 -13.50 -11.70 0.63
CA THR A 455 -13.49 -10.84 -0.55
C THR A 455 -13.72 -11.68 -1.81
N GLY A 456 -14.45 -11.13 -2.75
CA GLY A 456 -14.63 -11.69 -4.08
C GLY A 456 -14.58 -10.61 -5.14
N MET A 457 -13.88 -10.85 -6.24
CA MET A 457 -13.79 -9.93 -7.38
C MET A 457 -13.81 -10.69 -8.69
N LEU A 458 -14.64 -10.24 -9.61
CA LEU A 458 -14.68 -10.68 -11.00
C LEU A 458 -14.05 -9.59 -11.89
N LYS A 459 -13.19 -10.00 -12.79
CA LYS A 459 -12.59 -9.16 -13.82
C LYS A 459 -12.78 -9.82 -15.18
N ILE A 460 -13.19 -9.04 -16.18
CA ILE A 460 -13.28 -9.45 -17.58
C ILE A 460 -12.35 -8.52 -18.35
N GLY A 461 -11.38 -9.09 -19.06
CA GLY A 461 -10.38 -8.33 -19.76
C GLY A 461 -10.08 -8.85 -21.15
N TYR A 462 -9.55 -7.96 -21.97
CA TYR A 462 -9.14 -8.26 -23.34
C TYR A 462 -7.72 -7.73 -23.58
N LYS A 463 -6.87 -8.59 -24.19
CA LYS A 463 -5.49 -8.28 -24.62
C LYS A 463 -5.43 -8.21 -26.13
N PHE A 464 -5.03 -7.03 -26.66
CA PHE A 464 -4.87 -6.77 -28.08
C PHE A 464 -3.47 -7.12 -28.58
#